data_2beb8cf6fda47e2b98e92efbb0e5ebaa
#
_entry.id   2beb8cf6fda47e2b98e92efbb0e5ebaa
#
_cell.length_a   1.000
_cell.length_b   1.000
_cell.length_c   1.000
_cell.angle_alpha   90.00
_cell.angle_beta   90.00
_cell.angle_gamma   90.00
#
_symmetry.space_group_name_H-M   'P 1'
#
loop_
_entity.id
_entity.type
_entity.pdbx_description
1 polymer ?
#
loop_
_entity_poly.entity_id
_entity_poly.type
_entity_poly.pdbx_seq_one_letter_code
_entity_poly.pdbx_strand_id
1 'polypeptide(L)'
;MVIFDTNMILRYLLDDQQEMADKAEQYLDAGDVYVTIEVVAEVIYVLKGVYSMERSKIVDTVKGFLELVHCQEMAVLNRALDAYGERNLDFVDCVLYGYHIVKGAEIATFDKKLLKLI
;
A
#
# COMPACT_ATOMS: atom_id res chain seq x y z
N MET A 1 -16.12 9.02 -8.72
CA MET A 1 -14.73 8.70 -8.30
C MET A 1 -14.35 9.55 -7.11
N VAL A 2 -13.99 8.92 -6.02
CA VAL A 2 -13.49 9.58 -4.82
C VAL A 2 -12.08 9.04 -4.57
N ILE A 3 -11.10 9.91 -4.42
CA ILE A 3 -9.72 9.49 -4.16
C ILE A 3 -9.40 9.77 -2.69
N PHE A 4 -8.96 8.76 -1.97
CA PHE A 4 -8.53 8.91 -0.58
C PHE A 4 -7.10 9.40 -0.52
N ASP A 5 -6.84 10.36 0.35
CA ASP A 5 -5.47 10.72 0.70
C ASP A 5 -4.96 9.83 1.84
N THR A 6 -3.70 10.02 2.20
CA THR A 6 -3.03 9.24 3.24
C THR A 6 -3.78 9.30 4.57
N ASN A 7 -4.20 10.49 4.99
CA ASN A 7 -4.86 10.65 6.29
C ASN A 7 -6.22 9.97 6.33
N MET A 8 -6.97 10.02 5.23
CA MET A 8 -8.27 9.35 5.17
C MET A 8 -8.10 7.85 5.35
N ILE A 9 -7.10 7.25 4.72
CA ILE A 9 -6.81 5.82 4.86
C ILE A 9 -6.38 5.50 6.29
N LEU A 10 -5.45 6.30 6.86
CA LEU A 10 -4.96 6.08 8.21
C LEU A 10 -6.08 6.16 9.25
N ARG A 11 -6.98 7.14 9.13
CA ARG A 11 -8.11 7.26 10.09
C ARG A 11 -9.03 6.06 10.04
N TYR A 12 -9.22 5.52 8.85
CA TYR A 12 -10.01 4.30 8.70
C TYR A 12 -9.30 3.08 9.33
N LEU A 13 -8.02 2.88 8.99
CA LEU A 13 -7.26 1.71 9.44
C LEU A 13 -7.01 1.71 10.95
N LEU A 14 -6.69 2.87 11.52
CA LEU A 14 -6.34 2.98 12.93
C LEU A 14 -7.58 3.11 13.82
N ASP A 15 -8.67 3.59 13.26
CA ASP A 15 -9.94 3.77 13.96
C ASP A 15 -9.79 4.51 15.30
N ASP A 16 -8.92 5.51 15.31
CA ASP A 16 -8.55 6.26 16.52
C ASP A 16 -9.32 7.57 16.69
N GLN A 17 -10.07 7.99 15.67
CA GLN A 17 -10.91 9.18 15.69
C GLN A 17 -12.25 8.83 15.03
N GLN A 18 -13.27 8.65 15.86
CA GLN A 18 -14.53 8.06 15.44
C GLN A 18 -15.21 8.81 14.29
N GLU A 19 -15.27 10.14 14.35
CA GLU A 19 -15.92 10.92 13.28
C GLU A 19 -15.22 10.76 11.93
N MET A 20 -13.90 10.75 11.94
CA MET A 20 -13.11 10.58 10.73
C MET A 20 -13.23 9.17 10.17
N ALA A 21 -13.17 8.17 11.04
CA ALA A 21 -13.32 6.78 10.64
C ALA A 21 -14.71 6.52 10.06
N ASP A 22 -15.75 7.07 10.66
CA ASP A 22 -17.13 6.94 10.19
C ASP A 22 -17.31 7.57 8.80
N LYS A 23 -16.69 8.74 8.58
CA LYS A 23 -16.76 9.40 7.29
C LYS A 23 -16.07 8.59 6.21
N ALA A 24 -14.89 8.03 6.52
CA ALA A 24 -14.19 7.16 5.60
C ALA A 24 -15.04 5.93 5.25
N GLU A 25 -15.67 5.32 6.25
CA GLU A 25 -16.54 4.17 6.05
C GLU A 25 -17.73 4.49 5.15
N GLN A 26 -18.34 5.68 5.30
CA GLN A 26 -19.43 6.12 4.44
C GLN A 26 -19.00 6.19 2.97
N TYR A 27 -17.83 6.72 2.69
CA TYR A 27 -17.29 6.73 1.34
C TYR A 27 -17.06 5.32 0.81
N LEU A 28 -16.47 4.45 1.63
CA LEU A 28 -16.19 3.07 1.23
C LEU A 28 -17.47 2.29 0.93
N ASP A 29 -18.51 2.49 1.72
CA ASP A 29 -19.81 1.84 1.53
C ASP A 29 -20.46 2.24 0.20
N ALA A 30 -20.17 3.43 -0.30
CA ALA A 30 -20.67 3.89 -1.60
C ALA A 30 -19.95 3.20 -2.78
N GLY A 31 -18.80 2.57 -2.55
CA GLY A 31 -18.16 1.69 -3.52
C GLY A 31 -17.38 2.34 -4.64
N ASP A 32 -17.08 3.64 -4.56
CA ASP A 32 -16.42 4.38 -5.64
C ASP A 32 -15.12 5.06 -5.18
N VAL A 33 -14.43 4.43 -4.23
CA VAL A 33 -13.17 4.94 -3.69
C VAL A 33 -11.99 4.39 -4.45
N TYR A 34 -11.06 5.27 -4.80
CA TYR A 34 -9.83 4.96 -5.50
C TYR A 34 -8.63 5.36 -4.66
N VAL A 35 -7.56 4.61 -4.79
CA VAL A 35 -6.26 4.93 -4.17
C VAL A 35 -5.17 4.86 -5.21
N THR A 36 -4.08 5.59 -4.96
CA THR A 36 -2.88 5.56 -5.80
C THR A 36 -1.77 4.81 -5.08
N ILE A 37 -0.81 4.27 -5.84
CA ILE A 37 0.36 3.61 -5.26
C ILE A 37 1.12 4.57 -4.35
N GLU A 38 1.26 5.83 -4.76
CA GLU A 38 1.99 6.84 -3.98
C GLU A 38 1.38 7.03 -2.60
N VAL A 39 0.05 7.11 -2.53
CA VAL A 39 -0.66 7.28 -1.26
C VAL A 39 -0.52 6.02 -0.40
N VAL A 40 -0.66 4.85 -0.99
CA VAL A 40 -0.48 3.59 -0.24
C VAL A 40 0.94 3.48 0.30
N ALA A 41 1.94 3.86 -0.49
CA ALA A 41 3.34 3.86 -0.04
C ALA A 41 3.52 4.76 1.18
N GLU A 42 2.91 5.94 1.18
CA GLU A 42 2.97 6.86 2.32
C GLU A 42 2.27 6.27 3.56
N VAL A 43 1.13 5.63 3.38
CA VAL A 43 0.43 4.93 4.47
C VAL A 43 1.33 3.87 5.11
N ILE A 44 1.97 3.06 4.29
CA ILE A 44 2.88 2.00 4.77
C ILE A 44 4.05 2.62 5.54
N TYR A 45 4.62 3.69 5.00
CA TYR A 45 5.72 4.40 5.65
C TYR A 45 5.32 4.91 7.05
N VAL A 46 4.12 5.46 7.18
CA VAL A 46 3.61 5.96 8.47
C VAL A 46 3.34 4.81 9.43
N LEU A 47 2.69 3.74 8.98
CA LEU A 47 2.42 2.58 9.82
C LEU A 47 3.70 1.97 10.36
N LYS A 48 4.74 1.88 9.55
CA LYS A 48 6.04 1.34 9.95
C LYS A 48 6.80 2.29 10.86
N GLY A 49 6.94 3.55 10.45
CA GLY A 49 7.81 4.53 11.12
C GLY A 49 7.21 5.17 12.35
N VAL A 50 5.93 5.51 12.31
CA VAL A 50 5.26 6.21 13.43
C VAL A 50 4.62 5.23 14.39
N TYR A 51 3.97 4.19 13.88
CA TYR A 51 3.24 3.24 14.72
C TYR A 51 4.00 1.94 15.00
N SER A 52 5.21 1.83 14.45
CA SER A 52 6.08 0.64 14.67
C SER A 52 5.39 -0.68 14.38
N MET A 53 4.50 -0.68 13.39
CA MET A 53 3.77 -1.89 13.01
C MET A 53 4.71 -2.86 12.27
N GLU A 54 4.61 -4.15 12.56
CA GLU A 54 5.41 -5.16 11.89
C GLU A 54 5.00 -5.31 10.42
N ARG A 55 5.96 -5.68 9.57
CA ARG A 55 5.74 -5.82 8.13
C ARG A 55 4.59 -6.76 7.79
N SER A 56 4.54 -7.93 8.43
CA SER A 56 3.47 -8.90 8.18
C SER A 56 2.09 -8.32 8.50
N LYS A 57 1.99 -7.57 9.59
CA LYS A 57 0.74 -6.94 9.97
C LYS A 57 0.36 -5.81 9.02
N ILE A 58 1.33 -5.02 8.56
CA ILE A 58 1.10 -3.98 7.55
C ILE A 58 0.52 -4.62 6.28
N VAL A 59 1.13 -5.71 5.82
CA VAL A 59 0.67 -6.41 4.61
C VAL A 59 -0.78 -6.86 4.77
N ASP A 60 -1.11 -7.53 5.85
CA ASP A 60 -2.47 -8.01 6.09
C ASP A 60 -3.48 -6.87 6.18
N THR A 61 -3.12 -5.81 6.91
CA THR A 61 -3.97 -4.65 7.10
C THR A 61 -4.25 -3.92 5.80
N VAL A 62 -3.20 -3.66 5.02
CA VAL A 62 -3.32 -2.93 3.74
C VAL A 62 -4.03 -3.78 2.70
N LYS A 63 -3.72 -5.07 2.60
CA LYS A 63 -4.43 -5.96 1.67
C LYS A 63 -5.92 -6.04 1.97
N GLY A 64 -6.30 -6.09 3.25
CA GLY A 64 -7.70 -6.05 3.63
C GLY A 64 -8.40 -4.77 3.18
N PHE A 65 -7.73 -3.64 3.35
CA PHE A 65 -8.25 -2.35 2.88
C PHE A 65 -8.39 -2.31 1.35
N LEU A 66 -7.40 -2.85 0.63
CA LEU A 66 -7.41 -2.83 -0.83
C LEU A 66 -8.58 -3.61 -1.44
N GLU A 67 -9.17 -4.53 -0.70
CA GLU A 67 -10.37 -5.24 -1.15
C GLU A 67 -11.59 -4.32 -1.25
N LEU A 68 -11.54 -3.15 -0.59
CA LEU A 68 -12.65 -2.22 -0.51
C LEU A 68 -12.56 -1.08 -1.52
N VAL A 69 -11.46 -0.98 -2.26
CA VAL A 69 -11.17 0.18 -3.11
C VAL A 69 -10.72 -0.25 -4.50
N HIS A 70 -10.60 0.73 -5.38
CA HIS A 70 -10.06 0.55 -6.72
C HIS A 70 -8.67 1.16 -6.82
N CYS A 71 -7.80 0.52 -7.58
CA CYS A 71 -6.47 1.03 -7.88
C CYS A 71 -6.09 0.61 -9.30
N GLN A 72 -5.58 1.53 -10.09
CA GLN A 72 -5.23 1.25 -11.48
C GLN A 72 -4.18 0.15 -11.60
N GLU A 73 -3.20 0.12 -10.69
CA GLU A 73 -2.12 -0.85 -10.68
C GLU A 73 -2.26 -1.85 -9.51
N MET A 74 -3.46 -2.37 -9.31
CA MET A 74 -3.75 -3.24 -8.16
C MET A 74 -2.87 -4.49 -8.15
N ALA A 75 -2.62 -5.10 -9.31
CA ALA A 75 -1.79 -6.32 -9.38
C ALA A 75 -0.34 -6.02 -8.97
N VAL A 76 0.21 -4.89 -9.41
CA VAL A 76 1.56 -4.45 -9.02
C VAL A 76 1.61 -4.19 -7.51
N LEU A 77 0.60 -3.51 -6.98
CA LEU A 77 0.52 -3.16 -5.58
C LEU A 77 0.45 -4.41 -4.69
N ASN A 78 -0.39 -5.37 -5.04
CA ASN A 78 -0.50 -6.62 -4.30
C ASN A 78 0.81 -7.41 -4.34
N ARG A 79 1.48 -7.46 -5.48
CA ARG A 79 2.76 -8.16 -5.59
C ARG A 79 3.84 -7.47 -4.77
N ALA A 80 3.82 -6.12 -4.74
CA ALA A 80 4.73 -5.34 -3.91
C ALA A 80 4.53 -5.63 -2.42
N LEU A 81 3.28 -5.74 -1.99
CA LEU A 81 2.97 -6.07 -0.60
C LEU A 81 3.48 -7.46 -0.21
N ASP A 82 3.34 -8.45 -1.09
CA ASP A 82 3.91 -9.78 -0.85
C ASP A 82 5.42 -9.69 -0.61
N ALA A 83 6.13 -8.98 -1.48
CA ALA A 83 7.57 -8.79 -1.35
C ALA A 83 7.94 -8.04 -0.06
N TYR A 84 7.15 -7.04 0.30
CA TYR A 84 7.37 -6.25 1.52
C TYR A 84 7.30 -7.12 2.79
N GLY A 85 6.37 -8.06 2.82
CA GLY A 85 6.22 -8.99 3.95
C GLY A 85 7.32 -10.03 4.03
N GLU A 86 7.91 -10.40 2.89
CA GLU A 86 8.88 -11.49 2.80
C GLU A 86 10.34 -11.02 2.84
N ARG A 87 10.62 -9.76 2.53
CA ARG A 87 11.98 -9.26 2.34
C ARG A 87 12.20 -7.96 3.10
N ASN A 88 13.44 -7.68 3.41
CA ASN A 88 13.82 -6.43 4.09
C ASN A 88 14.17 -5.35 3.06
N LEU A 89 13.15 -4.93 2.31
CA LEU A 89 13.25 -3.87 1.31
C LEU A 89 12.26 -2.76 1.63
N ASP A 90 12.62 -1.53 1.28
CA ASP A 90 11.65 -0.43 1.35
C ASP A 90 10.49 -0.68 0.40
N PHE A 91 9.32 -0.17 0.75
CA PHE A 91 8.13 -0.46 -0.04
C PHE A 91 8.24 0.02 -1.49
N VAL A 92 8.87 1.19 -1.72
CA VAL A 92 9.07 1.69 -3.09
C VAL A 92 9.88 0.71 -3.93
N ASP A 93 10.91 0.10 -3.35
CA ASP A 93 11.70 -0.93 -4.05
C ASP A 93 10.85 -2.18 -4.32
N CYS A 94 9.96 -2.53 -3.39
CA CYS A 94 9.01 -3.62 -3.61
C CYS A 94 8.06 -3.31 -4.76
N VAL A 95 7.65 -2.04 -4.93
CA VAL A 95 6.82 -1.62 -6.05
C VAL A 95 7.57 -1.79 -7.38
N LEU A 96 8.84 -1.40 -7.44
CA LEU A 96 9.66 -1.60 -8.63
C LEU A 96 9.76 -3.09 -8.97
N TYR A 97 10.01 -3.92 -7.98
CA TYR A 97 10.01 -5.36 -8.14
C TYR A 97 8.65 -5.87 -8.65
N GLY A 98 7.56 -5.33 -8.11
CA GLY A 98 6.21 -5.66 -8.55
C GLY A 98 5.99 -5.36 -10.03
N TYR A 99 6.45 -4.21 -10.51
CA TYR A 99 6.39 -3.87 -11.94
C TYR A 99 7.21 -4.86 -12.77
N HIS A 100 8.36 -5.25 -12.28
CA HIS A 100 9.19 -6.24 -12.98
C HIS A 100 8.45 -7.58 -13.14
N ILE A 101 7.87 -8.08 -12.07
CA ILE A 101 7.19 -9.38 -12.08
C ILE A 101 5.88 -9.32 -12.85
N VAL A 102 5.04 -8.31 -12.63
CA VAL A 102 3.69 -8.26 -13.18
C VAL A 102 3.68 -7.76 -14.63
N LYS A 103 4.50 -6.77 -14.94
CA LYS A 103 4.50 -6.10 -16.24
C LYS A 103 5.67 -6.49 -17.12
N GLY A 104 6.63 -7.26 -16.62
CA GLY A 104 7.85 -7.55 -17.35
C GLY A 104 8.75 -6.35 -17.55
N ALA A 105 8.62 -5.32 -16.71
CA ALA A 105 9.41 -4.11 -16.84
C ALA A 105 10.88 -4.36 -16.49
N GLU A 106 11.77 -3.77 -17.26
CA GLU A 106 13.18 -3.73 -16.92
C GLU A 106 13.39 -2.66 -15.86
N ILE A 107 14.08 -3.00 -14.78
CA ILE A 107 14.36 -2.06 -13.70
C ILE A 107 15.83 -1.66 -13.77
N ALA A 108 16.08 -0.41 -14.10
CA ALA A 108 17.43 0.16 -14.11
C ALA A 108 17.75 0.67 -12.72
N THR A 109 18.69 0.06 -12.04
CA THR A 109 19.03 0.39 -10.66
C THR A 109 20.49 0.10 -10.37
N PHE A 110 21.06 0.83 -9.42
CA PHE A 110 22.37 0.51 -8.84
C PHE A 110 22.24 -0.14 -7.46
N ASP A 111 21.03 -0.29 -6.95
CA ASP A 111 20.80 -0.87 -5.63
C ASP A 111 21.07 -2.38 -5.64
N LYS A 112 21.99 -2.81 -4.80
CA LYS A 112 22.45 -4.21 -4.78
C LYS A 112 21.38 -5.17 -4.30
N LYS A 113 20.53 -4.75 -3.37
CA LYS A 113 19.45 -5.60 -2.86
C LYS A 113 18.41 -5.84 -3.95
N LEU A 114 18.06 -4.79 -4.68
CA LEU A 114 17.07 -4.89 -5.75
C LEU A 114 17.62 -5.70 -6.93
N LEU A 115 18.89 -5.51 -7.28
CA LEU A 115 19.56 -6.26 -8.37
C LEU A 115 19.52 -7.77 -8.14
N LYS A 116 19.53 -8.22 -6.90
CA LYS A 116 19.45 -9.66 -6.59
C LYS A 116 18.10 -10.28 -6.87
N LEU A 117 17.07 -9.45 -7.02
CA LEU A 117 15.70 -9.92 -7.21
C LEU A 117 15.23 -9.87 -8.66
N ILE A 118 15.94 -9.17 -9.51
CA ILE A 118 15.52 -8.94 -10.90
C ILE A 118 16.45 -9.62 -11.92
#